data_d015fd608620cc21d0a82dfa8d525c98
#
_entry.id   d015fd608620cc21d0a82dfa8d525c98
#
_cell.length_a   1.000
_cell.length_b   1.000
_cell.length_c   1.000
_cell.angle_alpha   90.00
_cell.angle_beta   90.00
_cell.angle_gamma   90.00
#
_symmetry.space_group_name_H-M   'P 1'
#
loop_
_entity.id
_entity.type
_entity.pdbx_description
1 polymer ?
#
loop_
_entity_poly.entity_id
_entity_poly.type
_entity_poly.pdbx_seq_one_letter_code
_entity_poly.pdbx_strand_id
1 'polypeptide(L)'
;MDNHRHRGLALLAAAALFLASVEYVIPKPVPFLKLGLANLPVLVALTVLRPREVLTLVALKVVGQGIVQGTLFSYIVLFSAAGSLASVAVMLLLYHAGGRHISLVGVSIMGALASNLAQVAAARLIVFGESAWLIAPAFLITGTVSALLLGLFAERFVARSRWLREFRQADAAAA
;
A
#
# COMPACT_ATOMS: atom_id res chain seq x y z
N MET A 1 -14.34 -3.58 -23.22
CA MET A 1 -13.62 -4.42 -22.27
C MET A 1 -12.92 -3.63 -21.16
N ASP A 2 -12.34 -2.49 -21.43
CA ASP A 2 -11.57 -1.72 -20.42
C ASP A 2 -12.39 -1.00 -19.34
N ASN A 3 -13.66 -0.73 -19.57
CA ASN A 3 -14.48 0.11 -18.68
C ASN A 3 -14.69 -0.52 -17.26
N HIS A 4 -14.78 -1.85 -17.16
CA HIS A 4 -14.92 -2.55 -15.88
C HIS A 4 -13.66 -2.45 -15.03
N ARG A 5 -12.49 -2.63 -15.65
CA ARG A 5 -11.18 -2.54 -14.96
C ARG A 5 -10.87 -1.11 -14.53
N HIS A 6 -11.16 -0.11 -15.38
CA HIS A 6 -11.02 1.29 -15.01
C HIS A 6 -11.90 1.68 -13.82
N ARG A 7 -13.14 1.18 -13.77
CA ARG A 7 -14.04 1.39 -12.61
C ARG A 7 -13.48 0.74 -11.34
N GLY A 8 -12.95 -0.49 -11.42
CA GLY A 8 -12.30 -1.16 -10.29
C GLY A 8 -11.08 -0.41 -9.78
N LEU A 9 -10.22 0.04 -10.71
CA LEU A 9 -9.04 0.85 -10.40
C LEU A 9 -9.44 2.17 -9.71
N ALA A 10 -10.42 2.89 -10.28
CA ALA A 10 -10.89 4.16 -9.72
C ALA A 10 -11.47 4.00 -8.31
N LEU A 11 -12.27 2.95 -8.09
CA LEU A 11 -12.85 2.65 -6.80
C LEU A 11 -11.79 2.31 -5.75
N LEU A 12 -10.80 1.49 -6.10
CA LEU A 12 -9.70 1.14 -5.20
C LEU A 12 -8.76 2.34 -4.95
N ALA A 13 -8.56 3.20 -5.95
CA ALA A 13 -7.80 4.44 -5.77
C ALA A 13 -8.53 5.42 -4.83
N ALA A 14 -9.84 5.60 -5.01
CA ALA A 14 -10.66 6.41 -4.11
C ALA A 14 -10.64 5.86 -2.67
N ALA A 15 -10.76 4.54 -2.50
CA ALA A 15 -10.65 3.89 -1.20
C ALA A 15 -9.26 4.09 -0.57
N ALA A 16 -8.19 4.02 -1.37
CA ALA A 16 -6.82 4.26 -0.88
C ALA A 16 -6.63 5.70 -0.41
N LEU A 17 -7.16 6.69 -1.13
CA LEU A 17 -7.12 8.10 -0.76
C LEU A 17 -7.98 8.38 0.49
N PHE A 18 -9.17 7.80 0.57
CA PHE A 18 -10.02 7.91 1.74
C PHE A 18 -9.31 7.36 2.99
N LEU A 19 -8.76 6.16 2.92
CA LEU A 19 -8.03 5.55 4.03
C LEU A 19 -6.74 6.32 4.37
N ALA A 20 -6.07 6.91 3.39
CA ALA A 20 -4.94 7.81 3.62
C ALA A 20 -5.36 9.08 4.38
N SER A 21 -6.53 9.64 4.06
CA SER A 21 -7.08 10.80 4.76
C SER A 21 -7.49 10.45 6.19
N VAL A 22 -8.13 9.30 6.40
CA VAL A 22 -8.46 8.79 7.74
C VAL A 22 -7.16 8.58 8.55
N GLU A 23 -6.16 7.95 7.95
CA GLU A 23 -4.87 7.75 8.59
C GLU A 23 -4.18 9.07 8.97
N TYR A 24 -4.35 10.12 8.17
CA TYR A 24 -3.77 11.43 8.42
C TYR A 24 -4.36 12.11 9.68
N VAL A 25 -5.66 11.95 9.92
CA VAL A 25 -6.37 12.50 11.07
C VAL A 25 -6.02 11.79 12.38
N ILE A 26 -5.57 10.55 12.34
CA ILE A 26 -5.20 9.79 13.54
C ILE A 26 -3.93 10.39 14.17
N PRO A 27 -3.97 10.81 15.45
CA PRO A 27 -2.79 11.30 16.15
C PRO A 27 -1.70 10.23 16.20
N LYS A 28 -0.47 10.60 15.87
CA LYS A 28 0.68 9.67 15.84
C LYS A 28 1.80 10.21 16.70
N PRO A 29 2.53 9.34 17.41
CA PRO A 29 3.67 9.74 18.23
C PRO A 29 4.80 10.35 17.40
N VAL A 30 4.90 9.95 16.11
CA VAL A 30 5.88 10.47 15.15
C VAL A 30 5.12 10.92 13.89
N PRO A 31 5.26 12.18 13.43
CA PRO A 31 4.44 12.75 12.34
C PRO A 31 4.47 11.98 11.03
N PHE A 32 5.59 11.32 10.72
CA PHE A 32 5.77 10.55 9.48
C PHE A 32 5.53 9.04 9.67
N LEU A 33 5.17 8.58 10.87
CA LEU A 33 4.78 7.18 11.10
C LEU A 33 3.49 6.88 10.35
N LYS A 34 3.53 5.87 9.47
CA LYS A 34 2.37 5.43 8.69
C LYS A 34 1.88 4.08 9.20
N LEU A 35 0.58 3.99 9.50
CA LEU A 35 -0.07 2.73 9.82
C LEU A 35 -0.27 1.85 8.57
N GLY A 36 -0.25 2.50 7.40
CA GLY A 36 -0.36 1.80 6.13
C GLY A 36 -1.78 1.43 5.73
N LEU A 37 -2.82 2.07 6.32
CA LEU A 37 -4.23 1.81 5.98
C LEU A 37 -4.48 1.94 4.48
N ALA A 38 -3.83 2.91 3.83
CA ALA A 38 -3.90 3.13 2.39
C ALA A 38 -3.28 1.98 1.55
N ASN A 39 -2.58 1.02 2.16
CA ASN A 39 -2.07 -0.16 1.48
C ASN A 39 -3.12 -1.29 1.41
N LEU A 40 -4.20 -1.23 2.20
CA LEU A 40 -5.27 -2.22 2.14
C LEU A 40 -5.90 -2.34 0.75
N PRO A 41 -6.31 -1.25 0.06
CA PRO A 41 -6.79 -1.34 -1.32
C PRO A 41 -5.73 -1.85 -2.30
N VAL A 42 -4.43 -1.62 -2.04
CA VAL A 42 -3.34 -2.17 -2.86
C VAL A 42 -3.26 -3.68 -2.72
N LEU A 43 -3.39 -4.22 -1.49
CA LEU A 43 -3.46 -5.67 -1.25
C LEU A 43 -4.65 -6.32 -1.96
N VAL A 44 -5.82 -5.67 -1.93
CA VAL A 44 -7.01 -6.13 -2.66
C VAL A 44 -6.76 -6.08 -4.17
N ALA A 45 -6.16 -4.99 -4.67
CA ALA A 45 -5.84 -4.79 -6.08
C ALA A 45 -4.95 -5.90 -6.64
N LEU A 46 -3.97 -6.39 -5.88
CA LEU A 46 -3.12 -7.52 -6.29
C LEU A 46 -3.91 -8.76 -6.70
N THR A 47 -5.11 -8.94 -6.13
CA THR A 47 -5.93 -10.14 -6.39
C THR A 47 -6.83 -10.04 -7.62
N VAL A 48 -7.03 -8.83 -8.17
CA VAL A 48 -8.01 -8.57 -9.25
C VAL A 48 -7.49 -7.70 -10.38
N LEU A 49 -6.45 -6.92 -10.18
CA LEU A 49 -5.87 -6.03 -11.18
C LEU A 49 -4.56 -6.57 -11.75
N ARG A 50 -4.23 -6.13 -12.96
CA ARG A 50 -2.93 -6.43 -13.59
C ARG A 50 -1.79 -5.64 -12.91
N PRO A 51 -0.54 -6.11 -12.95
CA PRO A 51 0.59 -5.41 -12.33
C PRO A 51 0.71 -3.93 -12.71
N ARG A 52 0.46 -3.59 -13.98
CA ARG A 52 0.48 -2.20 -14.46
C ARG A 52 -0.60 -1.33 -13.81
N GLU A 53 -1.79 -1.89 -13.63
CA GLU A 53 -2.93 -1.20 -12.98
C GLU A 53 -2.66 -1.01 -11.48
N VAL A 54 -2.02 -1.98 -10.82
CA VAL A 54 -1.59 -1.85 -9.42
C VAL A 54 -0.55 -0.73 -9.27
N LEU A 55 0.42 -0.64 -10.19
CA LEU A 55 1.40 0.46 -10.21
C LEU A 55 0.71 1.81 -10.41
N THR A 56 -0.25 1.89 -11.34
CA THR A 56 -1.05 3.11 -11.56
C THR A 56 -1.82 3.49 -10.30
N LEU A 57 -2.44 2.52 -9.61
CA LEU A 57 -3.13 2.76 -8.33
C LEU A 57 -2.18 3.34 -7.28
N VAL A 58 -0.97 2.79 -7.16
CA VAL A 58 0.02 3.29 -6.19
C VAL A 58 0.51 4.69 -6.57
N ALA A 59 0.70 4.98 -7.85
CA ALA A 59 1.05 6.33 -8.31
C ALA A 59 -0.06 7.34 -7.98
N LEU A 60 -1.32 7.02 -8.29
CA LEU A 60 -2.49 7.83 -7.94
C LEU A 60 -2.61 8.05 -6.42
N LYS A 61 -2.38 6.99 -5.63
CA LYS A 61 -2.35 7.07 -4.17
C LYS A 61 -1.29 8.04 -3.68
N VAL A 62 -0.05 7.95 -4.16
CA VAL A 62 1.07 8.81 -3.70
C VAL A 62 0.82 10.27 -4.05
N VAL A 63 0.44 10.54 -5.31
CA VAL A 63 0.16 11.90 -5.77
C VAL A 63 -1.07 12.47 -5.07
N GLY A 64 -2.17 11.72 -5.04
CA GLY A 64 -3.42 12.16 -4.41
C GLY A 64 -3.24 12.39 -2.91
N GLN A 65 -2.51 11.53 -2.20
CA GLN A 65 -2.17 11.71 -0.80
C GLN A 65 -1.32 12.98 -0.59
N GLY A 66 -0.34 13.24 -1.47
CA GLY A 66 0.47 14.45 -1.43
C GLY A 66 -0.35 15.73 -1.59
N ILE A 67 -1.35 15.71 -2.50
CA ILE A 67 -2.28 16.85 -2.71
C ILE A 67 -3.17 17.05 -1.48
N VAL A 68 -3.85 15.99 -1.02
CA VAL A 68 -4.79 16.05 0.11
C VAL A 68 -4.13 16.51 1.42
N GLN A 69 -2.88 16.09 1.65
CA GLN A 69 -2.12 16.44 2.85
C GLN A 69 -1.31 17.74 2.71
N GLY A 70 -1.33 18.39 1.53
CA GLY A 70 -0.54 19.59 1.27
C GLY A 70 0.98 19.34 1.26
N THR A 71 1.42 18.09 1.10
CA THR A 71 2.83 17.70 1.20
C THR A 71 3.49 17.42 -0.15
N LEU A 72 2.81 17.71 -1.27
CA LEU A 72 3.25 17.35 -2.62
C LEU A 72 4.65 17.89 -2.97
N PHE A 73 4.98 19.08 -2.50
CA PHE A 73 6.27 19.74 -2.71
C PHE A 73 7.21 19.66 -1.49
N SER A 74 6.95 18.71 -0.59
CA SER A 74 7.76 18.47 0.61
C SER A 74 8.56 17.17 0.48
N TYR A 75 9.67 17.08 1.22
CA TYR A 75 10.43 15.82 1.36
C TYR A 75 9.57 14.64 1.87
N ILE A 76 8.43 14.92 2.50
CA ILE A 76 7.48 13.91 2.98
C ILE A 76 6.92 13.08 1.82
N VAL A 77 6.67 13.71 0.65
CA VAL A 77 6.20 12.96 -0.52
C VAL A 77 7.28 12.03 -1.07
N LEU A 78 8.56 12.41 -0.98
CA LEU A 78 9.67 11.55 -1.39
C LEU A 78 9.75 10.28 -0.53
N PHE A 79 9.57 10.42 0.79
CA PHE A 79 9.50 9.26 1.69
C PHE A 79 8.29 8.39 1.40
N SER A 80 7.15 9.02 1.12
CA SER A 80 5.92 8.32 0.75
C SER A 80 6.08 7.55 -0.57
N ALA A 81 6.69 8.17 -1.56
CA ALA A 81 6.95 7.57 -2.87
C ALA A 81 7.95 6.40 -2.73
N ALA A 82 9.10 6.62 -2.09
CA ALA A 82 10.11 5.58 -1.88
C ALA A 82 9.52 4.36 -1.16
N GLY A 83 8.82 4.57 -0.05
CA GLY A 83 8.17 3.50 0.69
C GLY A 83 7.07 2.78 -0.11
N SER A 84 6.22 3.54 -0.84
CA SER A 84 5.14 2.93 -1.62
C SER A 84 5.65 2.15 -2.82
N LEU A 85 6.69 2.64 -3.50
CA LEU A 85 7.32 1.93 -4.62
C LEU A 85 8.05 0.66 -4.16
N ALA A 86 8.82 0.74 -3.09
CA ALA A 86 9.48 -0.44 -2.50
C ALA A 86 8.45 -1.48 -2.06
N SER A 87 7.38 -1.03 -1.39
CA SER A 87 6.29 -1.90 -0.95
C SER A 87 5.63 -2.62 -2.11
N VAL A 88 5.18 -1.89 -3.15
CA VAL A 88 4.48 -2.50 -4.28
C VAL A 88 5.38 -3.42 -5.10
N ALA A 89 6.66 -3.09 -5.25
CA ALA A 89 7.61 -3.94 -5.94
C ALA A 89 7.75 -5.30 -5.24
N VAL A 90 7.94 -5.30 -3.91
CA VAL A 90 8.03 -6.53 -3.12
C VAL A 90 6.71 -7.29 -3.11
N MET A 91 5.57 -6.60 -2.96
CA MET A 91 4.24 -7.22 -2.99
C MET A 91 3.96 -7.89 -4.33
N LEU A 92 4.23 -7.22 -5.45
CA LEU A 92 4.06 -7.80 -6.79
C LEU A 92 4.98 -9.00 -7.00
N LEU A 93 6.24 -8.88 -6.61
CA LEU A 93 7.20 -9.97 -6.73
C LEU A 93 6.73 -11.21 -5.96
N LEU A 94 6.39 -11.05 -4.69
CA LEU A 94 5.95 -12.15 -3.83
C LEU A 94 4.62 -12.75 -4.28
N TYR A 95 3.67 -11.92 -4.68
CA TYR A 95 2.36 -12.39 -5.13
C TYR A 95 2.45 -13.22 -6.41
N HIS A 96 3.31 -12.82 -7.36
CA HIS A 96 3.47 -13.54 -8.63
C HIS A 96 4.46 -14.71 -8.54
N ALA A 97 5.57 -14.56 -7.80
CA ALA A 97 6.57 -15.62 -7.66
C ALA A 97 6.14 -16.69 -6.64
N GLY A 98 5.44 -16.29 -5.58
CA GLY A 98 5.04 -17.19 -4.50
C GLY A 98 3.77 -18.01 -4.79
N GLY A 99 2.96 -17.60 -5.77
CA GLY A 99 1.75 -18.31 -6.18
C GLY A 99 0.85 -18.66 -5.00
N ARG A 100 0.48 -19.96 -4.87
CA ARG A 100 -0.41 -20.47 -3.81
C ARG A 100 0.26 -20.63 -2.44
N HIS A 101 1.58 -20.44 -2.33
CA HIS A 101 2.35 -20.70 -1.12
C HIS A 101 2.48 -19.48 -0.21
N ILE A 102 2.21 -18.30 -0.71
CA ILE A 102 2.33 -17.05 0.06
C ILE A 102 0.94 -16.46 0.30
N SER A 103 0.59 -16.27 1.58
CA SER A 103 -0.66 -15.64 1.99
C SER A 103 -0.62 -14.12 1.76
N LEU A 104 -1.79 -13.49 1.66
CA LEU A 104 -1.88 -12.02 1.61
C LEU A 104 -1.31 -11.37 2.88
N VAL A 105 -1.36 -12.06 4.01
CA VAL A 105 -0.71 -11.64 5.26
C VAL A 105 0.81 -11.56 5.07
N GLY A 106 1.42 -12.60 4.51
CA GLY A 106 2.85 -12.61 4.21
C GLY A 106 3.26 -11.50 3.25
N VAL A 107 2.49 -11.32 2.17
CA VAL A 107 2.69 -10.23 1.21
C VAL A 107 2.58 -8.86 1.89
N SER A 108 1.60 -8.68 2.78
CA SER A 108 1.39 -7.43 3.54
C SER A 108 2.59 -7.10 4.43
N ILE A 109 3.05 -8.07 5.22
CA ILE A 109 4.18 -7.89 6.15
C ILE A 109 5.46 -7.55 5.38
N MET A 110 5.78 -8.31 4.34
CA MET A 110 6.99 -8.07 3.55
C MET A 110 6.94 -6.74 2.80
N GLY A 111 5.77 -6.35 2.28
CA GLY A 111 5.55 -5.04 1.69
C GLY A 111 5.73 -3.89 2.69
N ALA A 112 5.24 -4.05 3.91
CA ALA A 112 5.41 -3.05 4.97
C ALA A 112 6.87 -2.94 5.42
N LEU A 113 7.58 -4.05 5.57
CA LEU A 113 9.01 -4.06 5.88
C LEU A 113 9.81 -3.33 4.80
N ALA A 114 9.56 -3.64 3.53
CA ALA A 114 10.21 -2.96 2.40
C ALA A 114 9.90 -1.45 2.40
N SER A 115 8.65 -1.08 2.66
CA SER A 115 8.23 0.32 2.78
C SER A 115 8.98 1.05 3.89
N ASN A 116 9.01 0.47 5.09
CA ASN A 116 9.63 1.09 6.26
C ASN A 116 11.14 1.22 6.08
N LEU A 117 11.81 0.19 5.56
CA LEU A 117 13.24 0.24 5.28
C LEU A 117 13.57 1.32 4.24
N ALA A 118 12.79 1.41 3.15
CA ALA A 118 12.98 2.45 2.15
C ALA A 118 12.75 3.86 2.73
N GLN A 119 11.76 4.03 3.60
CA GLN A 119 11.49 5.32 4.27
C GLN A 119 12.61 5.69 5.24
N VAL A 120 13.10 4.75 6.05
CA VAL A 120 14.24 5.01 6.97
C VAL A 120 15.51 5.33 6.18
N ALA A 121 15.78 4.60 5.09
CA ALA A 121 16.90 4.89 4.22
C ALA A 121 16.81 6.29 3.58
N ALA A 122 15.63 6.65 3.07
CA ALA A 122 15.38 7.99 2.51
C ALA A 122 15.51 9.08 3.59
N ALA A 123 14.98 8.84 4.79
CA ALA A 123 15.09 9.76 5.92
C ALA A 123 16.55 9.98 6.35
N ARG A 124 17.35 8.91 6.35
CA ARG A 124 18.79 8.98 6.61
C ARG A 124 19.53 9.82 5.57
N LEU A 125 19.24 9.60 4.29
CA LEU A 125 19.94 10.26 3.19
C LEU A 125 19.58 11.74 3.04
N ILE A 126 18.32 12.12 3.35
CA ILE A 126 17.78 13.44 3.00
C ILE A 126 17.74 14.38 4.21
N VAL A 127 17.42 13.89 5.43
CA VAL A 127 17.06 14.77 6.56
C VAL A 127 17.86 14.49 7.82
N PHE A 128 17.95 13.24 8.28
CA PHE A 128 18.36 12.91 9.64
C PHE A 128 19.79 12.32 9.75
N GLY A 129 20.44 11.98 8.63
CA GLY A 129 21.72 11.28 8.68
C GLY A 129 21.66 10.01 9.54
N GLU A 130 22.68 9.75 10.34
CA GLU A 130 22.77 8.56 11.19
C GLU A 130 21.68 8.48 12.28
N SER A 131 21.11 9.62 12.68
CA SER A 131 20.02 9.66 13.68
C SER A 131 18.74 8.98 13.21
N ALA A 132 18.58 8.74 11.90
CA ALA A 132 17.45 7.98 11.36
C ALA A 132 17.33 6.56 11.93
N TRP A 133 18.43 5.94 12.34
CA TRP A 133 18.43 4.61 12.95
C TRP A 133 17.74 4.54 14.30
N LEU A 134 17.67 5.66 15.04
CA LEU A 134 16.95 5.70 16.33
C LEU A 134 15.45 5.51 16.17
N ILE A 135 14.87 5.92 15.04
CA ILE A 135 13.44 5.78 14.77
C ILE A 135 13.09 4.46 14.05
N ALA A 136 14.08 3.78 13.47
CA ALA A 136 13.88 2.55 12.71
C ALA A 136 13.14 1.45 13.49
N PRO A 137 13.47 1.13 14.76
CA PRO A 137 12.77 0.10 15.51
C PRO A 137 11.27 0.40 15.67
N ALA A 138 10.91 1.63 15.98
CA ALA A 138 9.51 2.05 16.11
C ALA A 138 8.74 1.87 14.80
N PHE A 139 9.36 2.25 13.66
CA PHE A 139 8.78 2.06 12.33
C PHE A 139 8.57 0.59 11.99
N LEU A 140 9.57 -0.24 12.24
CA LEU A 140 9.51 -1.66 11.91
C LEU A 140 8.47 -2.39 12.76
N ILE A 141 8.42 -2.12 14.06
CA ILE A 141 7.45 -2.76 14.97
C ILE A 141 6.02 -2.35 14.62
N THR A 142 5.75 -1.04 14.59
CA THR A 142 4.41 -0.54 14.33
C THR A 142 3.92 -0.88 12.93
N GLY A 143 4.81 -0.79 11.91
CA GLY A 143 4.50 -1.18 10.55
C GLY A 143 4.21 -2.67 10.40
N THR A 144 4.96 -3.54 11.08
CA THR A 144 4.74 -5.00 11.03
C THR A 144 3.43 -5.38 11.72
N VAL A 145 3.14 -4.83 12.89
CA VAL A 145 1.87 -5.08 13.61
C VAL A 145 0.68 -4.62 12.78
N SER A 146 0.76 -3.42 12.23
CA SER A 146 -0.29 -2.90 11.36
C SER A 146 -0.46 -3.75 10.09
N ALA A 147 0.64 -4.15 9.44
CA ALA A 147 0.60 -4.98 8.25
C ALA A 147 0.01 -6.37 8.51
N LEU A 148 0.26 -6.96 9.67
CA LEU A 148 -0.37 -8.21 10.10
C LEU A 148 -1.90 -8.04 10.15
N LEU A 149 -2.38 -7.00 10.83
CA LEU A 149 -3.82 -6.74 10.96
C LEU A 149 -4.48 -6.46 9.61
N LEU A 150 -3.83 -5.63 8.78
CA LEU A 150 -4.32 -5.31 7.43
C LEU A 150 -4.31 -6.53 6.51
N GLY A 151 -3.29 -7.37 6.59
CA GLY A 151 -3.20 -8.61 5.84
C GLY A 151 -4.32 -9.59 6.21
N LEU A 152 -4.56 -9.80 7.51
CA LEU A 152 -5.68 -10.62 8.01
C LEU A 152 -7.04 -10.08 7.55
N PHE A 153 -7.21 -8.77 7.60
CA PHE A 153 -8.43 -8.13 7.12
C PHE A 153 -8.58 -8.33 5.60
N ALA A 154 -7.50 -8.10 4.83
CA ALA A 154 -7.51 -8.27 3.37
C ALA A 154 -7.89 -9.71 2.98
N GLU A 155 -7.32 -10.73 3.63
CA GLU A 155 -7.67 -12.13 3.36
C GLU A 155 -9.16 -12.41 3.60
N ARG A 156 -9.68 -11.97 4.75
CA ARG A 156 -11.11 -12.15 5.07
C ARG A 156 -12.01 -11.38 4.11
N PHE A 157 -11.61 -10.17 3.74
CA PHE A 157 -12.36 -9.34 2.79
C PHE A 157 -12.38 -9.98 1.40
N VAL A 158 -11.23 -10.42 0.89
CA VAL A 158 -11.13 -11.07 -0.42
C VAL A 158 -11.93 -12.38 -0.47
N ALA A 159 -11.92 -13.16 0.62
CA ALA A 159 -12.67 -14.41 0.70
C ALA A 159 -14.19 -14.20 0.71
N ARG A 160 -14.69 -13.13 1.33
CA ARG A 160 -16.13 -12.89 1.56
C ARG A 160 -16.77 -11.89 0.62
N SER A 161 -16.01 -11.06 -0.06
CA SER A 161 -16.53 -9.97 -0.90
C SER A 161 -17.27 -10.50 -2.13
N ARG A 162 -18.57 -10.15 -2.26
CA ARG A 162 -19.38 -10.43 -3.45
C ARG A 162 -18.89 -9.63 -4.65
N TRP A 163 -18.54 -8.36 -4.43
CA TRP A 163 -18.01 -7.47 -5.46
C TRP A 163 -16.75 -8.04 -6.13
N LEU A 164 -15.80 -8.58 -5.36
CA LEU A 164 -14.60 -9.19 -5.91
C LEU A 164 -14.87 -10.47 -6.72
N ARG A 165 -15.87 -11.25 -6.30
CA ARG A 165 -16.28 -12.43 -7.06
C ARG A 165 -16.89 -12.05 -8.40
N GLU A 166 -17.82 -11.09 -8.39
CA GLU A 166 -18.45 -10.56 -9.61
C GLU A 166 -17.42 -9.92 -10.55
N PHE A 167 -16.46 -9.18 -9.99
CA PHE A 167 -15.37 -8.58 -10.77
C PHE A 167 -14.53 -9.64 -11.49
N ARG A 168 -14.14 -10.71 -10.78
CA ARG A 168 -13.35 -11.81 -11.36
C ARG A 168 -14.14 -12.58 -12.43
N GLN A 169 -15.46 -12.78 -12.22
CA GLN A 169 -16.32 -13.43 -13.20
C GLN A 169 -16.46 -12.58 -14.47
N ALA A 170 -16.66 -11.28 -14.32
CA ALA A 170 -16.73 -10.36 -15.46
C ALA A 170 -15.40 -10.31 -16.23
N ASP A 171 -14.27 -10.37 -15.54
CA ASP A 171 -12.96 -10.41 -16.15
C ASP A 171 -12.67 -11.72 -16.90
N ALA A 172 -13.07 -12.84 -16.33
CA ALA A 172 -12.96 -14.16 -16.96
C ALA A 172 -13.87 -14.32 -18.19
N ALA A 173 -15.06 -13.67 -18.20
CA ALA A 173 -15.97 -13.67 -19.34
C ALA A 173 -15.50 -12.74 -20.49
N ALA A 174 -14.56 -11.84 -20.19
CA ALA A 174 -14.03 -10.85 -21.14
C ALA A 174 -12.66 -11.24 -21.74
N ALA A 175 -12.03 -12.31 -21.22
CA ALA A 175 -10.72 -12.82 -21.67
C ALA A 175 -10.88 -13.90 -22.74
#